data_8f4acd0da6c064dbf612a89ae3b5d6c6
#
_entry.id   8f4acd0da6c064dbf612a89ae3b5d6c6
#
_cell.length_a   1.000
_cell.length_b   1.000
_cell.length_c   1.000
_cell.angle_alpha   90.00
_cell.angle_beta   90.00
_cell.angle_gamma   90.00
#
_symmetry.space_group_name_H-M   'P 1'
#
loop_
_entity.id
_entity.type
_entity.pdbx_description
1 polymer ?
#
loop_
_entity_poly.entity_id
_entity_poly.type
_entity_poly.pdbx_seq_one_letter_code
_entity_poly.pdbx_strand_id
1 'polypeptide(L)'
;MATAAARGGARGVVKRLADVIPQSVLQDMKVLSKRKQKGVSLKYMMDFGQNPVSRQLLLSAQFLHEELPTRLAHRVMELEGLPFGLSFKPQVLKVRDWYVESFKELREMPPVQTLEDEEKFTTLLGKIKQRHDFVVPMVALGVASLKQEMHFSKSWYELPDIHSFLDRFYMSRIGIRMLIGQHLSLHDPPRPEKIGLIDTVMSPYSIVHEAIEDARHICFRQYGDAPEIALFGSEDLQCAYVPDHLHHMIFELVKNSLRAVSDRYMDADVDAPPIKIVIAEGNEDITIKVSDEGGGIARSGLPKIWTYLYSTASSPLTQLTEDDIQNAPAVLAGYGYGLPLCRLYARYFGGELQVISMEGYGTDAYLHLSKLGTSEEPLP
;
A
#
# COMPACT_ATOMS: atom_id res chain seq x y z
N MET A 1 -45.18 7.61 36.09
CA MET A 1 -45.27 8.24 34.77
C MET A 1 -44.04 9.08 34.58
N ALA A 2 -43.08 8.58 33.81
CA ALA A 2 -41.91 9.31 33.36
C ALA A 2 -41.62 8.82 31.96
N THR A 3 -41.86 9.70 30.98
CA THR A 3 -41.74 9.51 29.55
C THR A 3 -40.26 9.45 29.14
N ALA A 4 -39.81 8.30 28.67
CA ALA A 4 -38.53 8.13 28.01
C ALA A 4 -38.59 8.81 26.64
N ALA A 5 -37.89 9.93 26.48
CA ALA A 5 -37.68 10.58 25.21
C ALA A 5 -36.69 9.76 24.36
N ALA A 6 -37.18 9.14 23.31
CA ALA A 6 -36.38 8.49 22.28
C ALA A 6 -35.57 9.55 21.51
N ARG A 7 -34.25 9.55 21.67
CA ARG A 7 -33.35 10.28 20.79
C ARG A 7 -33.26 9.52 19.47
N GLY A 8 -34.10 9.88 18.52
CA GLY A 8 -34.01 9.48 17.12
C GLY A 8 -32.86 10.22 16.43
N GLY A 9 -31.69 9.63 16.47
CA GLY A 9 -30.63 10.02 15.54
C GLY A 9 -31.09 9.71 14.11
N ALA A 10 -31.16 10.70 13.23
CA ALA A 10 -31.45 10.53 11.82
C ALA A 10 -30.39 9.58 11.22
N ARG A 11 -30.74 8.30 11.05
CA ARG A 11 -29.97 7.37 10.22
C ARG A 11 -30.11 7.88 8.78
N GLY A 12 -29.08 8.56 8.28
CA GLY A 12 -28.99 8.91 6.87
C GLY A 12 -29.21 7.65 6.05
N VAL A 13 -30.13 7.70 5.09
CA VAL A 13 -30.39 6.58 4.18
C VAL A 13 -29.11 6.34 3.40
N VAL A 14 -28.43 5.24 3.67
CA VAL A 14 -27.22 4.84 2.97
C VAL A 14 -27.61 4.49 1.53
N LYS A 15 -27.17 5.30 0.58
CA LYS A 15 -27.48 5.16 -0.85
C LYS A 15 -26.59 4.08 -1.45
N ARG A 16 -27.21 3.07 -2.08
CA ARG A 16 -26.50 2.10 -2.93
C ARG A 16 -25.97 2.78 -4.19
N LEU A 17 -24.98 2.18 -4.83
CA LEU A 17 -24.41 2.69 -6.08
C LEU A 17 -25.50 2.96 -7.13
N ALA A 18 -26.47 2.05 -7.24
CA ALA A 18 -27.61 2.19 -8.16
C ALA A 18 -28.49 3.44 -7.93
N ASP A 19 -28.46 3.99 -6.72
CA ASP A 19 -29.25 5.18 -6.34
C ASP A 19 -28.48 6.50 -6.59
N VAL A 20 -27.16 6.40 -6.83
CA VAL A 20 -26.23 7.55 -6.87
C VAL A 20 -25.77 7.86 -8.30
N ILE A 21 -25.68 6.84 -9.17
CA ILE A 21 -25.15 6.99 -10.52
C ILE A 21 -26.20 6.64 -11.60
N PRO A 22 -26.08 7.23 -12.83
CA PRO A 22 -26.92 6.86 -13.95
C PRO A 22 -26.83 5.35 -14.27
N GLN A 23 -27.95 4.74 -14.66
CA GLN A 23 -28.02 3.33 -15.01
C GLN A 23 -27.07 2.93 -16.15
N SER A 24 -26.81 3.84 -17.10
CA SER A 24 -25.84 3.64 -18.18
C SER A 24 -24.42 3.45 -17.64
N VAL A 25 -23.98 4.28 -16.69
CA VAL A 25 -22.68 4.18 -16.06
C VAL A 25 -22.56 2.91 -15.23
N LEU A 26 -23.60 2.55 -14.47
CA LEU A 26 -23.64 1.31 -13.70
C LEU A 26 -23.52 0.08 -14.60
N GLN A 27 -24.22 0.08 -15.75
CA GLN A 27 -24.15 -1.02 -16.70
C GLN A 27 -22.76 -1.14 -17.34
N ASP A 28 -22.13 -0.02 -17.71
CA ASP A 28 -20.76 0.03 -18.24
C ASP A 28 -19.76 -0.54 -17.21
N MET A 29 -19.83 -0.11 -15.95
CA MET A 29 -19.03 -0.68 -14.86
C MET A 29 -19.21 -2.18 -14.70
N LYS A 30 -20.47 -2.68 -14.75
CA LYS A 30 -20.76 -4.12 -14.67
C LYS A 30 -20.18 -4.92 -15.84
N VAL A 31 -20.11 -4.34 -17.03
CA VAL A 31 -19.50 -4.97 -18.20
C VAL A 31 -17.98 -4.99 -18.04
N LEU A 32 -17.37 -3.85 -17.67
CA LEU A 32 -15.91 -3.76 -17.53
C LEU A 32 -15.40 -4.57 -16.34
N SER A 33 -16.13 -4.65 -15.23
CA SER A 33 -15.75 -5.47 -14.08
C SER A 33 -15.71 -6.99 -14.35
N LYS A 34 -16.15 -7.45 -15.52
CA LYS A 34 -16.04 -8.83 -15.98
C LYS A 34 -14.88 -9.04 -16.96
N ARG A 35 -14.27 -7.98 -17.45
CA ARG A 35 -13.11 -8.08 -18.34
C ARG A 35 -11.87 -8.54 -17.55
N LYS A 36 -11.05 -9.38 -18.19
CA LYS A 36 -9.75 -9.74 -17.63
C LYS A 36 -8.83 -8.53 -17.66
N GLN A 37 -8.18 -8.24 -16.53
CA GLN A 37 -7.15 -7.23 -16.42
C GLN A 37 -5.87 -7.72 -17.11
N LYS A 38 -5.07 -6.78 -17.62
CA LYS A 38 -3.78 -7.08 -18.27
C LYS A 38 -2.67 -6.86 -17.26
N GLY A 39 -1.96 -7.93 -16.90
CA GLY A 39 -0.77 -7.87 -16.01
C GLY A 39 0.42 -7.26 -16.72
N VAL A 40 1.25 -6.55 -15.96
CA VAL A 40 2.54 -6.01 -16.43
C VAL A 40 3.65 -6.48 -15.50
N SER A 41 4.86 -6.68 -16.05
CA SER A 41 6.06 -7.00 -15.27
C SER A 41 6.99 -5.79 -15.22
N LEU A 42 7.91 -5.80 -14.24
CA LEU A 42 8.95 -4.78 -14.13
C LEU A 42 9.77 -4.70 -15.42
N LYS A 43 10.16 -5.86 -15.96
CA LYS A 43 10.91 -5.95 -17.23
C LYS A 43 10.13 -5.36 -18.39
N TYR A 44 8.83 -5.67 -18.52
CA TYR A 44 8.01 -5.09 -19.59
C TYR A 44 7.96 -3.56 -19.51
N MET A 45 7.80 -3.00 -18.29
CA MET A 45 7.80 -1.55 -18.09
C MET A 45 9.15 -0.91 -18.44
N MET A 46 10.27 -1.57 -18.12
CA MET A 46 11.60 -1.12 -18.50
C MET A 46 11.81 -1.15 -20.01
N ASP A 47 11.53 -2.30 -20.65
CA ASP A 47 11.71 -2.47 -22.10
C ASP A 47 10.86 -1.46 -22.88
N PHE A 48 9.64 -1.19 -22.41
CA PHE A 48 8.73 -0.22 -23.01
C PHE A 48 9.22 1.22 -22.84
N GLY A 49 9.79 1.56 -21.68
CA GLY A 49 10.15 2.93 -21.30
C GLY A 49 11.59 3.34 -21.65
N GLN A 50 12.43 2.46 -22.21
CA GLN A 50 13.86 2.74 -22.50
C GLN A 50 14.09 3.94 -23.42
N ASN A 51 13.16 4.23 -24.33
CA ASN A 51 13.23 5.37 -25.24
C ASN A 51 11.89 6.11 -25.23
N PRO A 52 11.64 7.02 -24.29
CA PRO A 52 10.37 7.72 -24.16
C PRO A 52 10.17 8.77 -25.26
N VAL A 53 10.09 8.30 -26.53
CA VAL A 53 9.68 9.15 -27.65
C VAL A 53 8.17 9.38 -27.61
N SER A 54 7.70 10.48 -28.18
CA SER A 54 6.28 10.88 -28.21
C SER A 54 5.32 9.74 -28.60
N ARG A 55 5.76 8.85 -29.51
CA ARG A 55 4.99 7.67 -29.89
C ARG A 55 4.78 6.67 -28.74
N GLN A 56 5.76 6.49 -27.86
CA GLN A 56 5.67 5.57 -26.72
C GLN A 56 4.80 6.14 -25.61
N LEU A 57 4.88 7.45 -25.37
CA LEU A 57 3.96 8.14 -24.47
C LEU A 57 2.50 7.97 -24.92
N LEU A 58 2.27 8.15 -26.23
CA LEU A 58 0.94 7.94 -26.82
C LEU A 58 0.45 6.49 -26.66
N LEU A 59 1.31 5.49 -26.91
CA LEU A 59 0.96 4.08 -26.71
C LEU A 59 0.70 3.75 -25.24
N SER A 60 1.48 4.32 -24.32
CA SER A 60 1.23 4.20 -22.87
C SER A 60 -0.13 4.77 -22.50
N ALA A 61 -0.45 5.97 -22.97
CA ALA A 61 -1.74 6.62 -22.71
C ALA A 61 -2.90 5.78 -23.27
N GLN A 62 -2.77 5.24 -24.49
CA GLN A 62 -3.78 4.38 -25.11
C GLN A 62 -4.01 3.09 -24.28
N PHE A 63 -2.93 2.45 -23.84
CA PHE A 63 -3.03 1.28 -22.96
C PHE A 63 -3.75 1.61 -21.64
N LEU A 64 -3.38 2.71 -20.99
CA LEU A 64 -3.99 3.12 -19.72
C LEU A 64 -5.44 3.56 -19.89
N HIS A 65 -5.79 4.20 -21.01
CA HIS A 65 -7.16 4.59 -21.32
C HIS A 65 -8.11 3.38 -21.44
N GLU A 66 -7.61 2.22 -21.90
CA GLU A 66 -8.39 0.97 -21.93
C GLU A 66 -8.37 0.23 -20.58
N GLU A 67 -7.20 0.15 -19.92
CA GLU A 67 -6.98 -0.74 -18.78
C GLU A 67 -7.50 -0.15 -17.46
N LEU A 68 -7.28 1.16 -17.21
CA LEU A 68 -7.66 1.78 -15.94
C LEU A 68 -9.17 1.75 -15.67
N PRO A 69 -10.08 2.02 -16.65
CA PRO A 69 -11.51 1.86 -16.40
C PRO A 69 -11.90 0.44 -15.99
N THR A 70 -11.26 -0.57 -16.57
CA THR A 70 -11.45 -1.98 -16.19
C THR A 70 -11.05 -2.21 -14.72
N ARG A 71 -9.86 -1.77 -14.34
CA ARG A 71 -9.36 -1.91 -12.96
C ARG A 71 -10.22 -1.18 -11.95
N LEU A 72 -10.64 0.06 -12.26
CA LEU A 72 -11.50 0.85 -11.38
C LEU A 72 -12.89 0.21 -11.24
N ALA A 73 -13.48 -0.30 -12.32
CA ALA A 73 -14.77 -0.99 -12.29
C ALA A 73 -14.73 -2.22 -11.37
N HIS A 74 -13.67 -3.04 -11.44
CA HIS A 74 -13.48 -4.16 -10.51
C HIS A 74 -13.49 -3.70 -9.06
N ARG A 75 -12.76 -2.62 -8.72
CA ARG A 75 -12.69 -2.10 -7.34
C ARG A 75 -14.02 -1.53 -6.85
N VAL A 76 -14.72 -0.78 -7.70
CA VAL A 76 -16.06 -0.25 -7.34
C VAL A 76 -17.03 -1.38 -7.03
N MET A 77 -17.10 -2.39 -7.90
CA MET A 77 -18.01 -3.52 -7.70
C MET A 77 -17.66 -4.35 -6.46
N GLU A 78 -16.37 -4.49 -6.14
CA GLU A 78 -15.93 -5.16 -4.94
C GLU A 78 -16.26 -4.39 -3.67
N LEU A 79 -16.03 -3.05 -3.66
CA LEU A 79 -16.39 -2.18 -2.53
C LEU A 79 -17.90 -2.18 -2.24
N GLU A 80 -18.74 -2.29 -3.28
CA GLU A 80 -20.20 -2.36 -3.14
C GLU A 80 -20.67 -3.69 -2.56
N GLY A 81 -19.92 -4.78 -2.81
CA GLY A 81 -20.23 -6.16 -2.37
C GLY A 81 -19.63 -6.57 -1.03
N LEU A 82 -19.05 -5.66 -0.25
CA LEU A 82 -18.34 -6.00 0.99
C LEU A 82 -19.27 -6.57 2.07
N PRO A 83 -18.83 -7.65 2.76
CA PRO A 83 -19.62 -8.31 3.79
C PRO A 83 -19.69 -7.50 5.09
N PHE A 84 -20.52 -7.98 6.02
CA PHE A 84 -20.65 -7.49 7.40
C PHE A 84 -21.01 -6.00 7.53
N GLY A 85 -21.55 -5.38 6.48
CA GLY A 85 -21.90 -3.96 6.50
C GLY A 85 -20.72 -3.01 6.26
N LEU A 86 -19.54 -3.52 5.91
CA LEU A 86 -18.37 -2.71 5.59
C LEU A 86 -18.62 -1.79 4.38
N SER A 87 -19.37 -2.26 3.36
CA SER A 87 -19.78 -1.46 2.21
C SER A 87 -20.62 -0.22 2.55
N PHE A 88 -21.21 -0.17 3.75
CA PHE A 88 -22.03 0.95 4.22
C PHE A 88 -21.29 1.93 5.15
N LYS A 89 -20.03 1.67 5.45
CA LYS A 89 -19.25 2.60 6.27
C LYS A 89 -18.99 3.90 5.50
N PRO A 90 -19.20 5.09 6.12
CA PRO A 90 -19.02 6.38 5.46
C PRO A 90 -17.66 6.52 4.74
N GLN A 91 -16.59 6.04 5.37
CA GLN A 91 -15.24 6.09 4.84
C GLN A 91 -15.09 5.21 3.59
N VAL A 92 -15.69 4.02 3.60
CA VAL A 92 -15.67 3.10 2.44
C VAL A 92 -16.52 3.65 1.30
N LEU A 93 -17.68 4.25 1.61
CA LEU A 93 -18.52 4.93 0.62
C LEU A 93 -17.78 6.09 -0.04
N LYS A 94 -17.03 6.89 0.72
CA LYS A 94 -16.22 7.99 0.19
C LYS A 94 -15.15 7.48 -0.77
N VAL A 95 -14.46 6.40 -0.42
CA VAL A 95 -13.49 5.74 -1.31
C VAL A 95 -14.18 5.22 -2.57
N ARG A 96 -15.31 4.53 -2.46
CA ARG A 96 -16.11 4.08 -3.60
C ARG A 96 -16.44 5.26 -4.52
N ASP A 97 -16.88 6.37 -3.98
CA ASP A 97 -17.28 7.54 -4.77
C ASP A 97 -16.08 8.16 -5.50
N TRP A 98 -14.87 8.20 -4.91
CA TRP A 98 -13.64 8.60 -5.60
C TRP A 98 -13.30 7.69 -6.80
N TYR A 99 -13.46 6.38 -6.65
CA TYR A 99 -13.25 5.42 -7.75
C TYR A 99 -14.30 5.57 -8.85
N VAL A 100 -15.56 5.82 -8.48
CA VAL A 100 -16.66 6.09 -9.42
C VAL A 100 -16.43 7.37 -10.22
N GLU A 101 -16.00 8.44 -9.54
CA GLU A 101 -15.69 9.71 -10.20
C GLU A 101 -14.54 9.55 -11.19
N SER A 102 -13.46 8.89 -10.77
CA SER A 102 -12.31 8.61 -11.65
C SER A 102 -12.69 7.71 -12.83
N PHE A 103 -13.57 6.74 -12.61
CA PHE A 103 -14.10 5.90 -13.68
C PHE A 103 -14.88 6.73 -14.73
N LYS A 104 -15.78 7.61 -14.28
CA LYS A 104 -16.56 8.48 -15.17
C LYS A 104 -15.67 9.37 -16.01
N GLU A 105 -14.71 10.07 -15.37
CA GLU A 105 -13.79 10.97 -16.08
C GLU A 105 -12.98 10.23 -17.15
N LEU A 106 -12.48 9.01 -16.87
CA LEU A 106 -11.76 8.20 -17.85
C LEU A 106 -12.66 7.72 -18.99
N ARG A 107 -13.95 7.45 -18.72
CA ARG A 107 -14.90 7.00 -19.75
C ARG A 107 -15.45 8.14 -20.59
N GLU A 108 -15.52 9.34 -20.05
CA GLU A 108 -15.91 10.56 -20.76
C GLU A 108 -14.78 11.11 -21.64
N MET A 109 -13.53 10.75 -21.33
CA MET A 109 -12.36 11.12 -22.14
C MET A 109 -12.41 10.43 -23.50
N PRO A 110 -12.32 11.18 -24.62
CA PRO A 110 -12.22 10.58 -25.95
C PRO A 110 -11.00 9.66 -26.09
N PRO A 111 -11.01 8.71 -27.04
CA PRO A 111 -9.84 7.88 -27.33
C PRO A 111 -8.62 8.74 -27.64
N VAL A 112 -7.49 8.42 -27.01
CA VAL A 112 -6.23 9.16 -27.17
C VAL A 112 -5.62 8.84 -28.53
N GLN A 113 -5.59 9.80 -29.44
CA GLN A 113 -5.09 9.63 -30.82
C GLN A 113 -3.93 10.55 -31.16
N THR A 114 -3.88 11.72 -30.54
CA THR A 114 -2.88 12.76 -30.79
C THR A 114 -2.07 13.02 -29.53
N LEU A 115 -0.95 13.74 -29.68
CA LEU A 115 -0.13 14.19 -28.54
C LEU A 115 -0.90 15.19 -27.66
N GLU A 116 -1.78 16.00 -28.23
CA GLU A 116 -2.64 16.91 -27.47
C GLU A 116 -3.63 16.13 -26.59
N ASP A 117 -4.20 15.04 -27.11
CA ASP A 117 -5.08 14.16 -26.31
C ASP A 117 -4.27 13.48 -25.19
N GLU A 118 -3.04 13.08 -25.47
CA GLU A 118 -2.13 12.47 -24.53
C GLU A 118 -1.80 13.41 -23.36
N GLU A 119 -1.48 14.68 -23.62
CA GLU A 119 -1.24 15.70 -22.57
C GLU A 119 -2.47 15.93 -21.69
N LYS A 120 -3.66 15.98 -22.28
CA LYS A 120 -4.93 16.10 -21.54
C LYS A 120 -5.17 14.87 -20.66
N PHE A 121 -4.91 13.68 -21.21
CA PHE A 121 -5.04 12.40 -20.47
C PHE A 121 -4.04 12.33 -19.31
N THR A 122 -2.80 12.71 -19.53
CA THR A 122 -1.75 12.77 -18.50
C THR A 122 -2.14 13.72 -17.35
N THR A 123 -2.70 14.89 -17.70
CA THR A 123 -3.24 15.83 -16.70
C THR A 123 -4.38 15.20 -15.88
N LEU A 124 -5.28 14.47 -16.53
CA LEU A 124 -6.35 13.73 -15.86
C LEU A 124 -5.81 12.68 -14.90
N LEU A 125 -4.82 11.90 -15.34
CA LEU A 125 -4.17 10.88 -14.50
C LEU A 125 -3.52 11.49 -13.25
N GLY A 126 -2.91 12.65 -13.36
CA GLY A 126 -2.37 13.40 -12.22
C GLY A 126 -3.45 13.72 -11.17
N LYS A 127 -4.61 14.20 -11.61
CA LYS A 127 -5.78 14.48 -10.73
C LYS A 127 -6.29 13.21 -10.06
N ILE A 128 -6.43 12.12 -10.81
CA ILE A 128 -6.87 10.81 -10.28
C ILE A 128 -5.87 10.30 -9.24
N LYS A 129 -4.56 10.38 -9.50
CA LYS A 129 -3.52 9.97 -8.56
C LYS A 129 -3.65 10.70 -7.23
N GLN A 130 -3.81 12.03 -7.28
CA GLN A 130 -3.96 12.88 -6.11
C GLN A 130 -5.25 12.56 -5.33
N ARG A 131 -6.41 12.42 -6.03
CA ARG A 131 -7.69 12.03 -5.41
C ARG A 131 -7.58 10.73 -4.63
N HIS A 132 -6.75 9.78 -5.09
CA HIS A 132 -6.58 8.47 -4.46
C HIS A 132 -5.49 8.41 -3.39
N ASP A 133 -4.87 9.52 -3.00
CA ASP A 133 -3.79 9.49 -1.99
C ASP A 133 -4.29 8.98 -0.64
N PHE A 134 -5.48 9.36 -0.23
CA PHE A 134 -6.06 9.02 1.07
C PHE A 134 -6.89 7.71 1.09
N VAL A 135 -6.84 6.90 0.05
CA VAL A 135 -7.60 5.64 -0.04
C VAL A 135 -7.24 4.66 1.08
N VAL A 136 -5.93 4.45 1.34
CA VAL A 136 -5.50 3.50 2.39
C VAL A 136 -5.98 3.92 3.77
N PRO A 137 -5.71 5.16 4.24
CA PRO A 137 -6.18 5.60 5.55
C PRO A 137 -7.71 5.61 5.67
N MET A 138 -8.44 5.97 4.63
CA MET A 138 -9.91 5.96 4.66
C MET A 138 -10.49 4.55 4.78
N VAL A 139 -9.97 3.59 4.00
CA VAL A 139 -10.38 2.18 4.14
C VAL A 139 -10.02 1.66 5.54
N ALA A 140 -8.83 2.01 6.05
CA ALA A 140 -8.39 1.60 7.38
C ALA A 140 -9.34 2.08 8.49
N LEU A 141 -9.81 3.34 8.42
CA LEU A 141 -10.82 3.85 9.35
C LEU A 141 -12.16 3.10 9.25
N GLY A 142 -12.64 2.84 8.03
CA GLY A 142 -13.87 2.08 7.82
C GLY A 142 -13.79 0.68 8.40
N VAL A 143 -12.65 0.00 8.21
CA VAL A 143 -12.35 -1.33 8.75
C VAL A 143 -12.23 -1.29 10.27
N ALA A 144 -11.57 -0.28 10.83
CA ALA A 144 -11.47 -0.09 12.30
C ALA A 144 -12.84 0.16 12.95
N SER A 145 -13.70 0.97 12.31
CA SER A 145 -15.08 1.19 12.74
C SER A 145 -15.89 -0.10 12.74
N LEU A 146 -15.75 -0.94 11.71
CA LEU A 146 -16.41 -2.25 11.68
C LEU A 146 -15.89 -3.16 12.79
N LYS A 147 -14.58 -3.22 13.01
CA LYS A 147 -13.96 -4.03 14.07
C LYS A 147 -14.52 -3.66 15.45
N GLN A 148 -14.72 -2.37 15.74
CA GLN A 148 -15.32 -1.92 17.00
C GLN A 148 -16.77 -2.39 17.16
N GLU A 149 -17.58 -2.29 16.11
CA GLU A 149 -18.98 -2.72 16.17
C GLU A 149 -19.13 -4.24 16.33
N MET A 150 -18.17 -5.01 15.81
CA MET A 150 -18.17 -6.47 15.88
C MET A 150 -17.64 -7.04 17.22
N HIS A 151 -17.32 -6.19 18.19
CA HIS A 151 -16.64 -6.56 19.45
C HIS A 151 -17.28 -7.71 20.23
N PHE A 152 -18.50 -8.12 19.92
CA PHE A 152 -19.26 -9.12 20.66
C PHE A 152 -19.57 -10.42 19.92
N SER A 153 -19.19 -10.60 18.65
CA SER A 153 -19.71 -11.73 17.87
C SER A 153 -18.68 -12.72 17.32
N LYS A 154 -17.48 -12.29 16.92
CA LYS A 154 -16.41 -13.15 16.38
C LYS A 154 -15.04 -12.51 16.59
N SER A 155 -14.00 -13.35 16.69
CA SER A 155 -12.63 -12.85 16.65
C SER A 155 -12.36 -12.18 15.31
N TRP A 156 -11.91 -10.93 15.32
CA TRP A 156 -11.54 -10.16 14.11
C TRP A 156 -10.59 -10.93 13.19
N TYR A 157 -9.66 -11.66 13.78
CA TYR A 157 -8.62 -12.41 13.04
C TYR A 157 -9.16 -13.66 12.36
N GLU A 158 -10.39 -14.07 12.67
CA GLU A 158 -11.10 -15.22 12.10
C GLU A 158 -12.06 -14.80 10.96
N LEU A 159 -11.89 -13.61 10.39
CA LEU A 159 -12.67 -13.10 9.27
C LEU A 159 -11.84 -13.10 7.97
N PRO A 160 -11.54 -14.28 7.37
CA PRO A 160 -10.68 -14.40 6.19
C PRO A 160 -11.21 -13.58 5.00
N ASP A 161 -12.52 -13.46 4.86
CA ASP A 161 -13.14 -12.73 3.75
C ASP A 161 -12.75 -11.24 3.74
N ILE A 162 -12.66 -10.61 4.92
CA ILE A 162 -12.25 -9.21 5.02
C ILE A 162 -10.75 -9.06 4.73
N HIS A 163 -9.91 -9.93 5.30
CA HIS A 163 -8.46 -9.86 5.08
C HIS A 163 -8.09 -10.17 3.63
N SER A 164 -8.73 -11.18 3.01
CA SER A 164 -8.55 -11.51 1.60
C SER A 164 -9.02 -10.38 0.69
N PHE A 165 -10.12 -9.71 1.03
CA PHE A 165 -10.56 -8.50 0.31
C PHE A 165 -9.51 -7.41 0.39
N LEU A 166 -9.00 -7.09 1.60
CA LEU A 166 -8.01 -6.03 1.80
C LEU A 166 -6.72 -6.31 1.02
N ASP A 167 -6.26 -7.57 1.00
CA ASP A 167 -5.09 -7.99 0.22
C ASP A 167 -5.32 -7.72 -1.29
N ARG A 168 -6.44 -8.18 -1.85
CA ARG A 168 -6.76 -7.94 -3.26
C ARG A 168 -6.94 -6.46 -3.57
N PHE A 169 -7.63 -5.73 -2.72
CA PHE A 169 -7.88 -4.30 -2.89
C PHE A 169 -6.57 -3.50 -2.87
N TYR A 170 -5.70 -3.74 -1.89
CA TYR A 170 -4.42 -3.01 -1.81
C TYR A 170 -3.43 -3.46 -2.88
N MET A 171 -3.39 -4.73 -3.25
CA MET A 171 -2.58 -5.21 -4.38
C MET A 171 -2.98 -4.49 -5.68
N SER A 172 -4.28 -4.46 -5.99
CA SER A 172 -4.79 -3.73 -7.16
C SER A 172 -4.49 -2.23 -7.09
N ARG A 173 -4.58 -1.63 -5.90
CA ARG A 173 -4.22 -0.23 -5.71
C ARG A 173 -2.74 0.03 -6.00
N ILE A 174 -1.84 -0.86 -5.55
CA ILE A 174 -0.41 -0.78 -5.87
C ILE A 174 -0.25 -0.77 -7.40
N GLY A 175 -0.90 -1.70 -8.11
CA GLY A 175 -0.85 -1.78 -9.57
C GLY A 175 -1.39 -0.53 -10.28
N ILE A 176 -2.55 -0.02 -9.87
CA ILE A 176 -3.11 1.22 -10.42
C ILE A 176 -2.15 2.39 -10.22
N ARG A 177 -1.59 2.55 -9.01
CA ARG A 177 -0.64 3.64 -8.70
C ARG A 177 0.67 3.50 -9.44
N MET A 178 1.16 2.26 -9.59
CA MET A 178 2.36 1.97 -10.36
C MET A 178 2.19 2.34 -11.84
N LEU A 179 1.09 1.94 -12.46
CA LEU A 179 0.80 2.26 -13.87
C LEU A 179 0.66 3.76 -14.11
N ILE A 180 -0.13 4.43 -13.29
CA ILE A 180 -0.31 5.89 -13.40
C ILE A 180 1.00 6.62 -13.11
N GLY A 181 1.70 6.24 -12.03
CA GLY A 181 2.97 6.86 -11.65
C GLY A 181 4.04 6.68 -12.70
N GLN A 182 4.15 5.48 -13.28
CA GLN A 182 5.09 5.18 -14.36
C GLN A 182 4.85 6.09 -15.57
N HIS A 183 3.59 6.20 -16.02
CA HIS A 183 3.24 7.07 -17.13
C HIS A 183 3.56 8.54 -16.84
N LEU A 184 3.17 9.05 -15.67
CA LEU A 184 3.47 10.44 -15.28
C LEU A 184 4.97 10.71 -15.25
N SER A 185 5.76 9.79 -14.67
CA SER A 185 7.22 9.97 -14.54
C SER A 185 7.98 9.79 -15.84
N LEU A 186 7.40 9.19 -16.90
CA LEU A 186 7.98 9.19 -18.24
C LEU A 186 7.98 10.57 -18.90
N HIS A 187 7.22 11.54 -18.39
CA HIS A 187 7.22 12.94 -18.83
C HIS A 187 8.28 13.80 -18.12
N ASP A 188 8.88 13.27 -17.05
CA ASP A 188 9.98 13.97 -16.38
C ASP A 188 11.20 14.08 -17.32
N PRO A 189 12.09 15.07 -17.12
CA PRO A 189 13.32 15.17 -17.86
C PRO A 189 14.09 13.84 -17.85
N PRO A 190 14.54 13.34 -19.02
CA PRO A 190 15.17 12.03 -19.10
C PRO A 190 16.45 11.97 -18.26
N ARG A 191 16.59 10.91 -17.47
CA ARG A 191 17.81 10.58 -16.72
C ARG A 191 18.31 9.23 -17.21
N PRO A 192 19.63 9.07 -17.49
CA PRO A 192 20.17 7.84 -18.08
C PRO A 192 19.85 6.57 -17.30
N GLU A 193 19.72 6.70 -15.98
CA GLU A 193 19.55 5.60 -15.03
C GLU A 193 18.09 5.36 -14.62
N LYS A 194 17.16 6.24 -15.07
CA LYS A 194 15.75 6.15 -14.68
C LYS A 194 14.83 5.95 -15.88
N ILE A 195 13.90 5.02 -15.71
CA ILE A 195 12.81 4.75 -16.65
C ILE A 195 11.48 4.97 -15.90
N GLY A 196 10.99 6.19 -15.93
CA GLY A 196 9.84 6.57 -15.12
C GLY A 196 10.13 6.42 -13.61
N LEU A 197 9.38 5.59 -12.91
CA LEU A 197 9.58 5.28 -11.48
C LEU A 197 10.73 4.28 -11.23
N ILE A 198 11.18 3.59 -12.27
CA ILE A 198 12.17 2.51 -12.14
C ILE A 198 13.56 3.12 -12.24
N ASP A 199 14.42 2.82 -11.26
CA ASP A 199 15.84 3.07 -11.32
C ASP A 199 16.55 1.77 -11.76
N THR A 200 17.29 1.84 -12.88
CA THR A 200 17.91 0.66 -13.51
C THR A 200 19.20 0.24 -12.84
N VAL A 201 19.80 1.13 -12.04
CA VAL A 201 21.06 0.94 -11.29
C VAL A 201 20.88 1.30 -9.80
N MET A 202 19.69 1.12 -9.28
CA MET A 202 19.37 1.40 -7.88
C MET A 202 20.36 0.66 -6.95
N SER A 203 20.97 1.39 -6.02
CA SER A 203 21.74 0.78 -4.92
C SER A 203 20.80 0.42 -3.76
N PRO A 204 20.55 -0.87 -3.47
CA PRO A 204 19.77 -1.27 -2.30
C PRO A 204 20.36 -0.75 -1.00
N TYR A 205 21.71 -0.67 -0.92
CA TYR A 205 22.42 -0.16 0.25
C TYR A 205 22.04 1.30 0.56
N SER A 206 22.05 2.16 -0.47
CA SER A 206 21.69 3.58 -0.31
C SER A 206 20.24 3.76 0.12
N ILE A 207 19.30 3.03 -0.52
CA ILE A 207 17.87 3.11 -0.17
C ILE A 207 17.60 2.59 1.25
N VAL A 208 18.27 1.51 1.65
CA VAL A 208 18.17 0.98 3.01
C VAL A 208 18.72 1.99 4.02
N HIS A 209 19.85 2.64 3.72
CA HIS A 209 20.43 3.67 4.57
C HIS A 209 19.48 4.88 4.75
N GLU A 210 18.88 5.38 3.67
CA GLU A 210 17.88 6.46 3.72
C GLU A 210 16.68 6.06 4.60
N ALA A 211 16.13 4.86 4.40
CA ALA A 211 15.01 4.35 5.19
C ALA A 211 15.35 4.18 6.68
N ILE A 212 16.60 3.81 7.01
CA ILE A 212 17.11 3.77 8.39
C ILE A 212 17.07 5.14 9.02
N GLU A 213 17.62 6.15 8.36
CA GLU A 213 17.68 7.52 8.90
C GLU A 213 16.28 8.10 9.13
N ASP A 214 15.36 7.88 8.19
CA ASP A 214 13.96 8.32 8.33
C ASP A 214 13.26 7.64 9.51
N ALA A 215 13.45 6.32 9.67
CA ALA A 215 12.85 5.57 10.76
C ALA A 215 13.45 5.96 12.14
N ARG A 216 14.79 6.16 12.21
CA ARG A 216 15.47 6.63 13.41
C ARG A 216 14.99 8.01 13.83
N HIS A 217 14.80 8.91 12.87
CA HIS A 217 14.27 10.25 13.16
C HIS A 217 12.89 10.19 13.84
N ILE A 218 12.00 9.33 13.37
CA ILE A 218 10.67 9.13 13.97
C ILE A 218 10.80 8.51 15.37
N CYS A 219 11.66 7.48 15.53
CA CYS A 219 11.90 6.83 16.81
C CYS A 219 12.41 7.84 17.85
N PHE A 220 13.42 8.64 17.47
CA PHE A 220 13.97 9.68 18.34
C PHE A 220 12.91 10.71 18.77
N ARG A 221 12.03 11.13 17.86
CA ARG A 221 10.91 12.03 18.20
C ARG A 221 9.92 11.42 19.18
N GLN A 222 9.73 10.11 19.13
CA GLN A 222 8.75 9.41 19.97
C GLN A 222 9.31 9.01 21.34
N TYR A 223 10.55 8.55 21.39
CA TYR A 223 11.17 7.94 22.59
C TYR A 223 12.28 8.82 23.19
N GLY A 224 12.73 9.89 22.50
CA GLY A 224 13.86 10.72 22.92
C GLY A 224 15.23 10.11 22.61
N ASP A 225 15.26 8.87 22.13
CA ASP A 225 16.45 8.14 21.72
C ASP A 225 16.10 7.13 20.60
N ALA A 226 17.12 6.61 19.92
CA ALA A 226 16.94 5.58 18.89
C ALA A 226 18.08 4.56 18.95
N PRO A 227 17.76 3.26 19.12
CA PRO A 227 18.72 2.17 19.11
C PRO A 227 19.68 2.22 17.93
N GLU A 228 20.91 1.73 18.13
CA GLU A 228 21.91 1.63 17.07
C GLU A 228 21.48 0.65 16.00
N ILE A 229 21.80 0.95 14.73
CA ILE A 229 21.54 0.07 13.59
C ILE A 229 22.83 -0.18 12.85
N ALA A 230 23.21 -1.45 12.72
CA ALA A 230 24.38 -1.89 11.97
C ALA A 230 23.96 -2.41 10.59
N LEU A 231 24.40 -1.75 9.54
CA LEU A 231 24.12 -2.10 8.14
C LEU A 231 25.32 -2.83 7.54
N PHE A 232 25.10 -4.01 6.95
CA PHE A 232 26.09 -4.87 6.31
C PHE A 232 25.65 -5.18 4.87
N GLY A 233 26.56 -5.05 3.92
CA GLY A 233 26.31 -5.37 2.51
C GLY A 233 27.30 -4.65 1.61
N SER A 234 27.26 -4.94 0.31
CA SER A 234 28.07 -4.24 -0.69
C SER A 234 27.38 -2.94 -1.10
N GLU A 235 28.11 -1.83 -1.02
CA GLU A 235 27.66 -0.53 -1.53
C GLU A 235 27.61 -0.49 -3.06
N ASP A 236 28.41 -1.33 -3.72
CA ASP A 236 28.50 -1.43 -5.18
C ASP A 236 27.36 -2.27 -5.79
N LEU A 237 26.55 -2.93 -4.96
CA LEU A 237 25.42 -3.73 -5.45
C LEU A 237 24.39 -2.82 -6.13
N GLN A 238 24.02 -3.17 -7.35
CA GLN A 238 23.02 -2.46 -8.15
C GLN A 238 21.97 -3.42 -8.70
N CYS A 239 20.74 -2.96 -8.78
CA CYS A 239 19.63 -3.69 -9.40
C CYS A 239 18.58 -2.74 -9.97
N ALA A 240 17.79 -3.22 -10.93
CA ALA A 240 16.64 -2.47 -11.42
C ALA A 240 15.45 -2.69 -10.48
N TYR A 241 14.95 -1.62 -9.88
CA TYR A 241 13.78 -1.66 -9.01
C TYR A 241 13.12 -0.28 -8.87
N VAL A 242 12.01 -0.20 -8.13
CA VAL A 242 11.33 1.06 -7.77
C VAL A 242 11.82 1.50 -6.39
N PRO A 243 12.64 2.57 -6.28
CA PRO A 243 13.25 3.00 -5.01
C PRO A 243 12.21 3.24 -3.90
N ASP A 244 11.10 3.92 -4.20
CA ASP A 244 10.05 4.23 -3.22
C ASP A 244 9.40 2.97 -2.64
N HIS A 245 9.28 1.88 -3.42
CA HIS A 245 8.75 0.62 -2.92
C HIS A 245 9.72 -0.03 -1.92
N LEU A 246 11.01 -0.07 -2.25
CA LEU A 246 12.03 -0.61 -1.34
C LEU A 246 12.13 0.24 -0.07
N HIS A 247 12.21 1.57 -0.21
CA HIS A 247 12.24 2.48 0.92
C HIS A 247 11.06 2.25 1.86
N HIS A 248 9.83 2.19 1.33
CA HIS A 248 8.63 1.95 2.13
C HIS A 248 8.70 0.63 2.91
N MET A 249 9.10 -0.47 2.26
CA MET A 249 9.19 -1.77 2.91
C MET A 249 10.22 -1.76 4.04
N ILE A 250 11.43 -1.25 3.78
CA ILE A 250 12.50 -1.20 4.78
C ILE A 250 12.13 -0.27 5.93
N PHE A 251 11.59 0.91 5.63
CA PHE A 251 11.14 1.86 6.63
C PHE A 251 10.14 1.24 7.62
N GLU A 252 9.14 0.50 7.14
CA GLU A 252 8.16 -0.17 8.00
C GLU A 252 8.80 -1.29 8.86
N LEU A 253 9.73 -2.07 8.29
CA LEU A 253 10.43 -3.12 9.02
C LEU A 253 11.33 -2.53 10.10
N VAL A 254 12.14 -1.53 9.76
CA VAL A 254 13.06 -0.86 10.69
C VAL A 254 12.30 -0.14 11.80
N LYS A 255 11.22 0.56 11.46
CA LYS A 255 10.35 1.22 12.44
C LYS A 255 9.77 0.23 13.47
N ASN A 256 9.36 -0.97 13.01
CA ASN A 256 8.85 -2.01 13.90
C ASN A 256 9.95 -2.55 14.83
N SER A 257 11.16 -2.79 14.32
CA SER A 257 12.31 -3.23 15.10
C SER A 257 12.78 -2.19 16.11
N LEU A 258 12.89 -0.91 15.68
CA LEU A 258 13.22 0.21 16.58
C LEU A 258 12.22 0.29 17.74
N ARG A 259 10.92 0.22 17.44
CA ARG A 259 9.89 0.25 18.48
C ARG A 259 10.03 -0.93 19.44
N ALA A 260 10.19 -2.16 18.92
CA ALA A 260 10.27 -3.36 19.76
C ALA A 260 11.49 -3.30 20.69
N VAL A 261 12.65 -2.85 20.20
CA VAL A 261 13.87 -2.67 20.99
C VAL A 261 13.69 -1.54 21.99
N SER A 262 13.14 -0.38 21.58
CA SER A 262 12.88 0.74 22.50
C SER A 262 11.92 0.34 23.62
N ASP A 263 10.78 -0.29 23.28
CA ASP A 263 9.78 -0.74 24.28
C ASP A 263 10.38 -1.74 25.30
N ARG A 264 11.37 -2.56 24.89
CA ARG A 264 12.00 -3.58 25.75
C ARG A 264 13.09 -3.01 26.66
N TYR A 265 13.87 -2.06 26.17
CA TYR A 265 15.11 -1.60 26.83
C TYR A 265 15.02 -0.20 27.41
N MET A 266 13.95 0.57 27.19
CA MET A 266 13.82 1.95 27.65
C MET A 266 13.99 2.13 29.16
N ASP A 267 13.52 1.17 29.96
CA ASP A 267 13.61 1.17 31.42
C ASP A 267 14.62 0.12 31.95
N ALA A 268 15.46 -0.45 31.08
CA ALA A 268 16.43 -1.46 31.47
C ALA A 268 17.78 -0.87 31.85
N ASP A 269 18.45 -1.45 32.86
CA ASP A 269 19.80 -1.07 33.26
C ASP A 269 20.91 -1.58 32.29
N VAL A 270 20.54 -1.97 31.08
CA VAL A 270 21.43 -2.55 30.05
C VAL A 270 21.23 -1.81 28.74
N ASP A 271 22.34 -1.58 28.03
CA ASP A 271 22.29 -0.98 26.69
C ASP A 271 21.51 -1.84 25.72
N ALA A 272 20.69 -1.21 24.86
CA ALA A 272 19.94 -1.89 23.83
C ALA A 272 20.88 -2.51 22.79
N PRO A 273 20.71 -3.80 22.43
CA PRO A 273 21.49 -4.41 21.36
C PRO A 273 21.18 -3.74 20.01
N PRO A 274 22.18 -3.61 19.12
CA PRO A 274 21.98 -2.98 17.83
C PRO A 274 21.07 -3.85 16.95
N ILE A 275 20.20 -3.17 16.20
CA ILE A 275 19.44 -3.80 15.12
C ILE A 275 20.43 -4.09 13.98
N LYS A 276 20.39 -5.31 13.41
CA LYS A 276 21.30 -5.71 12.35
C LYS A 276 20.56 -5.83 11.02
N ILE A 277 21.05 -5.14 9.98
CA ILE A 277 20.53 -5.24 8.64
C ILE A 277 21.61 -5.80 7.74
N VAL A 278 21.29 -6.88 7.00
CA VAL A 278 22.22 -7.54 6.10
C VAL A 278 21.62 -7.59 4.71
N ILE A 279 22.35 -7.07 3.72
CA ILE A 279 22.00 -7.14 2.30
C ILE A 279 22.89 -8.20 1.65
N ALA A 280 22.26 -9.24 1.11
CA ALA A 280 22.95 -10.34 0.43
C ALA A 280 22.45 -10.47 -1.01
N GLU A 281 23.40 -10.61 -1.94
CA GLU A 281 23.11 -10.83 -3.35
C GLU A 281 23.13 -12.32 -3.67
N GLY A 282 21.99 -12.85 -4.14
CA GLY A 282 21.88 -14.17 -4.75
C GLY A 282 21.92 -14.09 -6.29
N ASN A 283 21.83 -15.25 -6.93
CA ASN A 283 21.77 -15.33 -8.39
C ASN A 283 20.42 -14.82 -8.95
N GLU A 284 19.33 -15.09 -8.27
CA GLU A 284 17.97 -14.82 -8.72
C GLU A 284 17.29 -13.71 -7.92
N ASP A 285 17.75 -13.46 -6.70
CA ASP A 285 17.18 -12.48 -5.78
C ASP A 285 18.24 -11.67 -5.02
N ILE A 286 17.78 -10.57 -4.44
CA ILE A 286 18.49 -9.83 -3.40
C ILE A 286 17.69 -10.02 -2.12
N THR A 287 18.34 -10.52 -1.07
CA THR A 287 17.71 -10.71 0.23
C THR A 287 18.19 -9.63 1.21
N ILE A 288 17.25 -8.92 1.82
CA ILE A 288 17.52 -7.95 2.88
C ILE A 288 16.94 -8.51 4.19
N LYS A 289 17.82 -8.80 5.14
CA LYS A 289 17.45 -9.27 6.47
C LYS A 289 17.46 -8.10 7.45
N VAL A 290 16.38 -7.91 8.19
CA VAL A 290 16.29 -7.00 9.35
C VAL A 290 16.13 -7.85 10.61
N SER A 291 17.04 -7.72 11.56
CA SER A 291 17.12 -8.56 12.76
C SER A 291 17.14 -7.71 14.01
N ASP A 292 16.22 -7.94 14.94
CA ASP A 292 16.15 -7.26 16.24
C ASP A 292 16.13 -8.24 17.41
N GLU A 293 16.51 -7.75 18.59
CA GLU A 293 16.39 -8.43 19.86
C GLU A 293 15.30 -7.80 20.76
N GLY A 294 14.22 -7.29 20.14
CA GLY A 294 13.12 -6.60 20.81
C GLY A 294 12.10 -7.49 21.54
N GLY A 295 12.48 -8.75 21.86
CA GLY A 295 11.64 -9.68 22.63
C GLY A 295 10.79 -10.61 21.80
N GLY A 296 10.74 -10.41 20.48
CA GLY A 296 10.04 -11.31 19.55
C GLY A 296 8.51 -11.23 19.66
N ILE A 297 7.88 -12.12 18.91
CA ILE A 297 6.42 -12.23 18.79
C ILE A 297 5.98 -13.58 19.33
N ALA A 298 4.98 -13.56 20.20
CA ALA A 298 4.38 -14.78 20.74
C ALA A 298 3.88 -15.71 19.62
N ARG A 299 4.05 -17.01 19.77
CA ARG A 299 3.64 -18.00 18.77
C ARG A 299 2.18 -17.87 18.34
N SER A 300 1.29 -17.50 19.26
CA SER A 300 -0.14 -17.23 18.99
C SER A 300 -0.38 -15.95 18.18
N GLY A 301 0.58 -15.04 18.16
CA GLY A 301 0.56 -13.79 17.40
C GLY A 301 1.06 -13.93 15.96
N LEU A 302 2.01 -14.86 15.69
CA LEU A 302 2.65 -15.03 14.39
C LEU A 302 1.66 -15.19 13.21
N PRO A 303 0.59 -15.97 13.29
CA PRO A 303 -0.38 -16.05 12.19
C PRO A 303 -1.14 -14.72 11.97
N LYS A 304 -1.21 -13.87 13.01
CA LYS A 304 -1.99 -12.63 12.99
C LYS A 304 -1.22 -11.44 12.43
N ILE A 305 0.12 -11.49 12.34
CA ILE A 305 0.93 -10.38 11.81
C ILE A 305 0.60 -10.04 10.36
N TRP A 306 -0.01 -10.96 9.62
CA TRP A 306 -0.46 -10.77 8.25
C TRP A 306 -1.90 -10.31 8.13
N THR A 307 -2.59 -10.12 9.26
CA THR A 307 -3.95 -9.61 9.29
C THR A 307 -3.94 -8.11 9.59
N TYR A 308 -4.87 -7.39 8.99
CA TYR A 308 -5.00 -5.95 9.18
C TYR A 308 -5.52 -5.61 10.57
N LEU A 309 -5.09 -4.49 11.11
CA LEU A 309 -5.41 -4.01 12.47
C LEU A 309 -4.90 -4.93 13.60
N TYR A 310 -3.91 -5.78 13.33
CA TYR A 310 -3.15 -6.45 14.37
C TYR A 310 -1.97 -5.58 14.78
N SER A 311 -2.00 -5.06 15.98
CA SER A 311 -0.92 -4.24 16.53
C SER A 311 -0.79 -4.51 18.02
N THR A 312 0.44 -4.50 18.52
CA THR A 312 0.77 -4.48 19.95
C THR A 312 0.90 -3.04 20.48
N ALA A 313 0.76 -2.04 19.61
CA ALA A 313 0.78 -0.62 20.00
C ALA A 313 -0.51 -0.21 20.71
N SER A 314 -0.39 0.70 21.66
CA SER A 314 -1.48 1.15 22.53
C SER A 314 -2.42 2.22 21.93
N SER A 315 -2.14 2.75 20.74
CA SER A 315 -2.92 3.83 20.14
C SER A 315 -3.93 3.31 19.12
N PRO A 316 -5.25 3.38 19.40
CA PRO A 316 -6.26 2.89 18.47
C PRO A 316 -6.54 3.91 17.34
N LEU A 317 -6.61 3.44 16.08
CA LEU A 317 -7.06 4.19 14.90
C LEU A 317 -8.38 4.95 15.11
N THR A 318 -9.21 4.46 16.00
CA THR A 318 -10.54 4.99 16.31
C THR A 318 -10.54 6.35 17.00
N GLN A 319 -9.38 6.83 17.44
CA GLN A 319 -9.23 8.18 17.99
C GLN A 319 -8.89 9.22 16.90
N LEU A 320 -8.59 8.77 15.68
CA LEU A 320 -8.29 9.67 14.57
C LEU A 320 -9.55 10.08 13.83
N THR A 321 -9.65 11.37 13.55
CA THR A 321 -10.67 11.94 12.69
C THR A 321 -10.21 11.90 11.21
N GLU A 322 -11.14 12.13 10.30
CA GLU A 322 -10.82 12.26 8.87
C GLU A 322 -9.85 13.44 8.62
N ASP A 323 -9.97 14.52 9.41
CA ASP A 323 -9.12 15.70 9.33
C ASP A 323 -7.69 15.40 9.81
N ASP A 324 -7.53 14.57 10.84
CA ASP A 324 -6.21 14.13 11.32
C ASP A 324 -5.46 13.35 10.24
N ILE A 325 -6.17 12.56 9.46
CA ILE A 325 -5.60 11.75 8.38
C ILE A 325 -5.17 12.61 7.20
N GLN A 326 -5.94 13.62 6.83
CA GLN A 326 -5.61 14.52 5.73
C GLN A 326 -4.39 15.39 6.05
N ASN A 327 -4.20 15.73 7.32
CA ASN A 327 -3.12 16.59 7.78
C ASN A 327 -1.82 15.84 8.15
N ALA A 328 -1.88 14.51 8.32
CA ALA A 328 -0.72 13.71 8.71
C ALA A 328 -0.72 12.33 8.05
N PRO A 329 -0.30 12.22 6.76
CA PRO A 329 -0.27 10.93 6.04
C PRO A 329 0.60 9.84 6.71
N ALA A 330 1.54 10.20 7.59
CA ALA A 330 2.36 9.28 8.38
C ALA A 330 1.60 8.58 9.53
N VAL A 331 0.34 8.91 9.75
CA VAL A 331 -0.47 8.48 10.90
C VAL A 331 -0.82 6.98 10.90
N LEU A 332 -0.60 6.25 9.81
CA LEU A 332 -0.82 4.77 9.80
C LEU A 332 0.26 3.97 10.55
N ALA A 333 1.24 4.64 11.18
CA ALA A 333 2.25 4.00 11.99
C ALA A 333 1.65 3.33 13.24
N GLY A 334 1.91 2.04 13.43
CA GLY A 334 1.45 1.27 14.60
C GLY A 334 0.03 0.73 14.54
N TYR A 335 -0.70 0.94 13.43
CA TYR A 335 -2.10 0.50 13.31
C TYR A 335 -2.29 -0.91 12.74
N GLY A 336 -1.20 -1.67 12.55
CA GLY A 336 -1.29 -3.04 12.06
C GLY A 336 -1.51 -3.15 10.55
N TYR A 337 -1.03 -2.18 9.78
CA TYR A 337 -1.04 -2.16 8.30
C TYR A 337 0.35 -2.36 7.70
N GLY A 338 1.43 -2.05 8.43
CA GLY A 338 2.80 -2.06 7.92
C GLY A 338 3.20 -3.41 7.29
N LEU A 339 3.22 -4.48 8.08
CA LEU A 339 3.65 -5.80 7.59
C LEU A 339 2.76 -6.36 6.46
N PRO A 340 1.42 -6.34 6.53
CA PRO A 340 0.58 -6.75 5.41
C PRO A 340 0.87 -5.98 4.13
N LEU A 341 0.99 -4.65 4.18
CA LEU A 341 1.30 -3.83 2.99
C LEU A 341 2.71 -4.09 2.46
N CYS A 342 3.74 -4.20 3.33
CA CYS A 342 5.09 -4.56 2.92
C CYS A 342 5.13 -5.88 2.15
N ARG A 343 4.37 -6.89 2.62
CA ARG A 343 4.27 -8.17 1.93
C ARG A 343 3.64 -8.04 0.54
N LEU A 344 2.62 -7.19 0.39
CA LEU A 344 2.01 -6.93 -0.92
C LEU A 344 2.98 -6.20 -1.86
N TYR A 345 3.72 -5.20 -1.38
CA TYR A 345 4.76 -4.52 -2.17
C TYR A 345 5.86 -5.48 -2.62
N ALA A 346 6.32 -6.38 -1.73
CA ALA A 346 7.30 -7.39 -2.10
C ALA A 346 6.77 -8.30 -3.20
N ARG A 347 5.55 -8.82 -3.04
CA ARG A 347 4.89 -9.74 -3.99
C ARG A 347 4.54 -9.10 -5.32
N TYR A 348 4.38 -7.78 -5.35
CA TYR A 348 3.98 -7.08 -6.57
C TYR A 348 4.94 -7.32 -7.73
N PHE A 349 6.24 -7.42 -7.47
CA PHE A 349 7.26 -7.76 -8.47
C PHE A 349 7.86 -9.16 -8.28
N GLY A 350 7.10 -10.08 -7.70
CA GLY A 350 7.51 -11.49 -7.58
C GLY A 350 8.49 -11.79 -6.45
N GLY A 351 8.67 -10.87 -5.50
CA GLY A 351 9.40 -11.10 -4.26
C GLY A 351 8.54 -11.68 -3.15
N GLU A 352 9.06 -11.72 -1.93
CA GLU A 352 8.33 -12.21 -0.74
C GLU A 352 8.89 -11.55 0.53
N LEU A 353 8.04 -11.41 1.54
CA LEU A 353 8.42 -11.03 2.90
C LEU A 353 8.14 -12.18 3.85
N GLN A 354 9.16 -12.66 4.53
CA GLN A 354 9.08 -13.70 5.55
C GLN A 354 9.48 -13.14 6.91
N VAL A 355 8.80 -13.58 7.97
CA VAL A 355 9.11 -13.19 9.36
C VAL A 355 9.28 -14.43 10.19
N ILE A 356 10.43 -14.54 10.86
CA ILE A 356 10.77 -15.57 11.80
C ILE A 356 10.98 -14.90 13.15
N SER A 357 10.29 -15.35 14.18
CA SER A 357 10.37 -14.73 15.49
C SER A 357 10.49 -15.76 16.60
N MET A 358 11.29 -15.42 17.60
CA MET A 358 11.52 -16.21 18.80
C MET A 358 11.06 -15.37 20.01
N GLU A 359 9.94 -15.77 20.62
CA GLU A 359 9.40 -15.15 21.83
C GLU A 359 10.43 -15.14 22.95
N GLY A 360 10.61 -14.00 23.60
CA GLY A 360 11.62 -13.77 24.62
C GLY A 360 12.98 -13.33 24.07
N TYR A 361 13.22 -13.45 22.76
CA TYR A 361 14.49 -13.07 22.14
C TYR A 361 14.32 -11.92 21.14
N GLY A 362 13.78 -12.17 19.92
CA GLY A 362 13.71 -11.17 18.88
C GLY A 362 13.04 -11.65 17.60
N THR A 363 13.14 -10.82 16.55
CA THR A 363 12.51 -11.06 15.25
C THR A 363 13.49 -10.86 14.11
N ASP A 364 13.46 -11.78 13.15
CA ASP A 364 14.14 -11.72 11.87
C ASP A 364 13.10 -11.53 10.76
N ALA A 365 13.20 -10.47 9.98
CA ALA A 365 12.41 -10.26 8.76
C ALA A 365 13.31 -10.41 7.53
N TYR A 366 12.89 -11.22 6.57
CA TYR A 366 13.61 -11.49 5.32
C TYR A 366 12.79 -10.95 4.16
N LEU A 367 13.28 -9.90 3.50
CA LEU A 367 12.71 -9.33 2.29
C LEU A 367 13.49 -9.84 1.08
N HIS A 368 12.81 -10.61 0.22
CA HIS A 368 13.37 -11.12 -1.03
C HIS A 368 12.88 -10.26 -2.19
N LEU A 369 13.79 -9.72 -2.99
CA LEU A 369 13.53 -8.94 -4.18
C LEU A 369 13.99 -9.71 -5.41
N SER A 370 13.09 -9.98 -6.36
CA SER A 370 13.44 -10.67 -7.61
C SER A 370 14.31 -9.79 -8.51
N LYS A 371 15.48 -10.29 -8.91
CA LYS A 371 16.40 -9.63 -9.88
C LYS A 371 15.92 -9.77 -11.32
N LEU A 372 15.14 -10.81 -11.62
CA LEU A 372 14.75 -11.12 -13.00
C LEU A 372 13.68 -10.16 -13.55
N GLY A 373 12.85 -9.61 -12.70
CA GLY A 373 11.80 -8.65 -13.08
C GLY A 373 10.77 -9.19 -14.07
N THR A 374 10.74 -10.51 -14.32
CA THR A 374 9.88 -11.16 -15.31
C THR A 374 8.51 -11.55 -14.76
N SER A 375 8.36 -11.55 -13.45
CA SER A 375 7.07 -11.85 -12.81
C SER A 375 6.03 -10.80 -13.17
N GLU A 376 4.89 -11.24 -13.68
CA GLU A 376 3.73 -10.37 -13.87
C GLU A 376 3.13 -10.00 -12.51
N GLU A 377 2.58 -8.80 -12.43
CA GLU A 377 1.85 -8.37 -11.24
C GLU A 377 0.73 -9.36 -10.90
N PRO A 378 0.53 -9.71 -9.62
CA PRO A 378 -0.56 -10.57 -9.19
C PRO A 378 -1.88 -9.79 -9.30
N LEU A 379 -2.67 -10.15 -10.32
CA LEU A 379 -4.00 -9.60 -10.53
C LEU A 379 -5.03 -10.37 -9.70
N PRO A 380 -5.97 -9.68 -9.02
CA PRO A 380 -7.04 -10.30 -8.26
C PRO A 380 -8.10 -10.94 -9.12
#